data_a217a8dc87ad80019589a1ba07a2b635
#
_entry.id   a217a8dc87ad80019589a1ba07a2b635
#
_cell.length_a   1.000
_cell.length_b   1.000
_cell.length_c   1.000
_cell.angle_alpha   90.00
_cell.angle_beta   90.00
_cell.angle_gamma   90.00
#
_symmetry.space_group_name_H-M   'P 1'
#
loop_
_entity.id
_entity.type
_entity.pdbx_description
1 polymer ?
#
loop_
_entity_poly.entity_id
_entity_poly.type
_entity_poly.pdbx_seq_one_letter_code
_entity_poly.pdbx_strand_id
1 'polypeptide(L)'
;MKKLALVGLNNSHAYIFGALVNGAVREVFERNSPQWTHELFPRHDWEGYFGDKWRFTRAWARHRPFAEAVAEAVKVDKVTDNLTEAATETDAAFVCDMWGEYHREQALVFLEQGKSVFVDKPLAESTDDARAMIEAAENNGTILSTCSSLRFTPQMAGLKKKIADSLGPCEIVTVCCPCYQDLARYAVHGIEMLMELLSGSKVARLRNIGTSQRRHLILLEFSDGACGVIHSWEEHAYSVTVNAAGGQEVVSISTSHSFEPMVAAVLNSFASGVPVVPYADVLEVVKIIEAAVASRAAGGSAIELESEA
;
A
#
# COMPACT_ATOMS: atom_id res chain seq x y z
N MET A 1 15.93 -8.07 -19.47
CA MET A 1 14.60 -8.13 -18.82
C MET A 1 14.79 -8.70 -17.43
N LYS A 2 14.35 -7.99 -16.40
CA LYS A 2 14.39 -8.40 -15.00
C LYS A 2 13.20 -9.31 -14.68
N LYS A 3 13.45 -10.34 -13.89
CA LYS A 3 12.45 -11.34 -13.51
C LYS A 3 11.85 -11.01 -12.16
N LEU A 4 10.53 -11.04 -12.06
CA LEU A 4 9.78 -10.79 -10.83
C LEU A 4 9.07 -12.05 -10.34
N ALA A 5 8.97 -12.19 -9.02
CA ALA A 5 8.03 -13.11 -8.37
C ALA A 5 6.74 -12.38 -7.98
N LEU A 6 5.62 -13.02 -8.14
CA LEU A 6 4.31 -12.58 -7.66
C LEU A 6 3.86 -13.55 -6.57
N VAL A 7 3.67 -13.06 -5.35
CA VAL A 7 3.60 -13.87 -4.12
C VAL A 7 2.36 -13.51 -3.31
N GLY A 8 1.73 -14.50 -2.64
CA GLY A 8 0.59 -14.25 -1.76
C GLY A 8 -0.68 -13.90 -2.54
N LEU A 9 -1.09 -14.71 -3.49
CA LEU A 9 -2.04 -14.38 -4.56
C LEU A 9 -3.52 -14.61 -4.19
N ASN A 10 -3.88 -14.38 -2.94
CA ASN A 10 -5.25 -14.40 -2.44
C ASN A 10 -5.93 -13.00 -2.48
N ASN A 11 -5.30 -12.03 -3.15
CA ASN A 11 -5.71 -10.64 -3.27
C ASN A 11 -5.95 -10.28 -4.74
N SER A 12 -6.98 -9.47 -4.98
CA SER A 12 -7.30 -8.93 -6.30
C SER A 12 -6.21 -8.05 -6.91
N HIS A 13 -5.38 -7.40 -6.09
CA HIS A 13 -4.24 -6.60 -6.55
C HIS A 13 -3.22 -7.42 -7.35
N ALA A 14 -3.06 -8.71 -7.04
CA ALA A 14 -2.19 -9.60 -7.81
C ALA A 14 -2.56 -9.65 -9.30
N TYR A 15 -3.86 -9.67 -9.60
CA TYR A 15 -4.34 -9.60 -10.99
C TYR A 15 -3.99 -8.27 -11.64
N ILE A 16 -4.15 -7.15 -10.92
CA ILE A 16 -3.86 -5.81 -11.43
C ILE A 16 -2.36 -5.66 -11.71
N PHE A 17 -1.51 -6.00 -10.73
CA PHE A 17 -0.05 -5.89 -10.90
C PHE A 17 0.46 -6.80 -12.01
N GLY A 18 -0.03 -8.03 -12.05
CA GLY A 18 0.30 -8.96 -13.12
C GLY A 18 -0.10 -8.45 -14.50
N ALA A 19 -1.32 -7.94 -14.63
CA ALA A 19 -1.81 -7.40 -15.90
C ALA A 19 -1.06 -6.15 -16.34
N LEU A 20 -0.71 -5.24 -15.42
CA LEU A 20 0.06 -4.05 -15.73
C LEU A 20 1.48 -4.37 -16.20
N VAL A 21 2.11 -5.43 -15.67
CA VAL A 21 3.48 -5.81 -16.05
C VAL A 21 3.48 -6.75 -17.26
N ASN A 22 2.77 -7.88 -17.19
CA ASN A 22 2.81 -8.93 -18.20
C ASN A 22 1.76 -8.80 -19.31
N GLY A 23 0.72 -8.00 -19.07
CA GLY A 23 -0.53 -8.11 -19.80
C GLY A 23 -1.40 -9.23 -19.25
N ALA A 24 -2.58 -9.44 -19.85
CA ALA A 24 -3.53 -10.45 -19.40
C ALA A 24 -4.15 -11.23 -20.56
N VAL A 25 -4.68 -12.41 -20.26
CA VAL A 25 -5.59 -13.16 -21.12
C VAL A 25 -7.00 -12.72 -20.73
N ARG A 26 -7.62 -11.88 -21.54
CA ARG A 26 -8.86 -11.17 -21.21
C ARG A 26 -9.94 -12.09 -20.61
N GLU A 27 -10.30 -13.14 -21.32
CA GLU A 27 -11.38 -14.04 -20.89
C GLU A 27 -11.08 -14.73 -19.55
N VAL A 28 -9.80 -15.06 -19.30
CA VAL A 28 -9.36 -15.70 -18.06
C VAL A 28 -9.32 -14.70 -16.93
N PHE A 29 -8.83 -13.49 -17.21
CA PHE A 29 -8.78 -12.38 -16.25
C PHE A 29 -10.18 -11.98 -15.78
N GLU A 30 -11.11 -11.75 -16.72
CA GLU A 30 -12.49 -11.37 -16.42
C GLU A 30 -13.25 -12.48 -15.67
N ARG A 31 -12.93 -13.75 -15.91
CA ARG A 31 -13.51 -14.89 -15.20
C ARG A 31 -13.00 -15.03 -13.76
N ASN A 32 -11.72 -14.81 -13.54
CA ASN A 32 -11.04 -15.16 -12.29
C ASN A 32 -10.86 -13.96 -11.32
N SER A 33 -10.90 -12.73 -11.83
CA SER A 33 -10.72 -11.53 -11.01
C SER A 33 -12.05 -10.81 -10.72
N PRO A 34 -12.16 -10.06 -9.60
CA PRO A 34 -13.35 -9.29 -9.30
C PRO A 34 -13.66 -8.23 -10.37
N GLN A 35 -14.93 -8.01 -10.69
CA GLN A 35 -15.37 -7.10 -11.75
C GLN A 35 -14.76 -5.69 -11.64
N TRP A 36 -14.62 -5.14 -10.44
CA TRP A 36 -14.06 -3.81 -10.24
C TRP A 36 -12.60 -3.67 -10.74
N THR A 37 -11.85 -4.79 -10.82
CA THR A 37 -10.47 -4.77 -11.35
C THR A 37 -10.44 -4.56 -12.85
N HIS A 38 -11.50 -4.92 -13.57
CA HIS A 38 -11.58 -4.77 -15.02
C HIS A 38 -11.54 -3.29 -15.44
N GLU A 39 -12.14 -2.42 -14.62
CA GLU A 39 -12.17 -0.97 -14.84
C GLU A 39 -10.84 -0.28 -14.50
N LEU A 40 -10.01 -0.93 -13.68
CA LEU A 40 -8.70 -0.40 -13.27
C LEU A 40 -7.56 -0.78 -14.23
N PHE A 41 -7.80 -1.72 -15.14
CA PHE A 41 -6.84 -2.05 -16.19
C PHE A 41 -7.18 -1.28 -17.47
N PRO A 42 -6.53 -0.12 -17.71
CA PRO A 42 -7.00 0.84 -18.71
C PRO A 42 -6.68 0.47 -20.16
N ARG A 43 -5.88 -0.58 -20.40
CA ARG A 43 -5.50 -0.99 -21.76
C ARG A 43 -6.56 -1.89 -22.38
N HIS A 44 -7.10 -1.45 -23.49
CA HIS A 44 -8.09 -2.22 -24.26
C HIS A 44 -7.49 -3.42 -25.01
N ASP A 45 -6.19 -3.38 -25.29
CA ASP A 45 -5.44 -4.42 -25.98
C ASP A 45 -4.94 -5.55 -25.05
N TRP A 46 -5.10 -5.37 -23.73
CA TRP A 46 -4.64 -6.31 -22.71
C TRP A 46 -3.14 -6.64 -22.74
N GLU A 47 -2.33 -5.71 -23.27
CA GLU A 47 -0.89 -5.78 -23.20
C GLU A 47 -0.37 -5.11 -21.91
N GLY A 48 0.75 -5.59 -21.37
CA GLY A 48 1.40 -4.98 -20.20
C GLY A 48 2.13 -3.69 -20.56
N TYR A 49 2.25 -2.79 -19.58
CA TYR A 49 2.98 -1.52 -19.75
C TYR A 49 4.49 -1.67 -19.57
N PHE A 50 4.94 -2.67 -18.84
CA PHE A 50 6.33 -2.79 -18.37
C PHE A 50 7.04 -4.06 -18.83
N GLY A 51 6.40 -4.89 -19.65
CA GLY A 51 6.85 -6.23 -20.03
C GLY A 51 8.11 -6.29 -20.89
N ASP A 52 8.58 -5.17 -21.41
CA ASP A 52 9.87 -5.05 -22.11
C ASP A 52 11.08 -5.04 -21.16
N LYS A 53 10.90 -4.52 -19.94
CA LYS A 53 11.95 -4.37 -18.92
C LYS A 53 11.80 -5.32 -17.75
N TRP A 54 10.55 -5.57 -17.34
CA TRP A 54 10.18 -6.35 -16.16
C TRP A 54 9.15 -7.41 -16.53
N ARG A 55 9.24 -8.58 -15.92
CA ARG A 55 8.29 -9.66 -16.16
C ARG A 55 8.07 -10.50 -14.92
N PHE A 56 6.84 -10.74 -14.53
CA PHE A 56 6.51 -11.78 -13.58
C PHE A 56 6.70 -13.16 -14.24
N THR A 57 7.68 -13.89 -13.74
CA THR A 57 8.03 -15.22 -14.25
C THR A 57 7.74 -16.33 -13.26
N ARG A 58 7.53 -16.00 -11.98
CA ARG A 58 7.22 -16.93 -10.90
C ARG A 58 6.01 -16.46 -10.14
N ALA A 59 5.13 -17.42 -9.77
CA ALA A 59 3.96 -17.19 -8.94
C ALA A 59 3.97 -18.17 -7.78
N TRP A 60 3.62 -17.70 -6.59
CA TRP A 60 3.44 -18.55 -5.41
C TRP A 60 2.30 -18.04 -4.52
N ALA A 61 1.52 -18.98 -3.97
CA ALA A 61 0.56 -18.71 -2.91
C ALA A 61 0.50 -19.91 -1.95
N ARG A 62 0.15 -19.69 -0.68
CA ARG A 62 -0.10 -20.74 0.31
C ARG A 62 -1.10 -21.78 -0.20
N HIS A 63 -2.14 -21.30 -0.88
CA HIS A 63 -3.12 -22.14 -1.55
C HIS A 63 -2.84 -22.11 -3.06
N ARG A 64 -2.22 -23.17 -3.55
CA ARG A 64 -1.74 -23.28 -4.94
C ARG A 64 -2.78 -22.90 -6.01
N PRO A 65 -4.08 -23.26 -5.90
CA PRO A 65 -5.08 -22.83 -6.87
C PRO A 65 -5.18 -21.32 -7.08
N PHE A 66 -4.92 -20.49 -6.08
CA PHE A 66 -4.85 -19.03 -6.27
C PHE A 66 -3.67 -18.64 -7.18
N ALA A 67 -2.51 -19.28 -6.98
CA ALA A 67 -1.35 -19.02 -7.81
C ALA A 67 -1.58 -19.45 -9.26
N GLU A 68 -2.22 -20.58 -9.47
CA GLU A 68 -2.56 -21.09 -10.80
C GLU A 68 -3.54 -20.19 -11.53
N ALA A 69 -4.62 -19.75 -10.83
CA ALA A 69 -5.62 -18.85 -11.41
C ALA A 69 -5.04 -17.48 -11.82
N VAL A 70 -4.18 -16.90 -10.97
CA VAL A 70 -3.52 -15.63 -11.30
C VAL A 70 -2.51 -15.83 -12.41
N ALA A 71 -1.67 -16.88 -12.33
CA ALA A 71 -0.64 -17.16 -13.33
C ALA A 71 -1.22 -17.33 -14.73
N GLU A 72 -2.32 -18.05 -14.86
CA GLU A 72 -3.05 -18.22 -16.13
C GLU A 72 -3.57 -16.88 -16.64
N ALA A 73 -4.21 -16.08 -15.76
CA ALA A 73 -4.83 -14.82 -16.13
C ALA A 73 -3.83 -13.76 -16.60
N VAL A 74 -2.65 -13.67 -15.95
CA VAL A 74 -1.67 -12.61 -16.19
C VAL A 74 -0.35 -13.13 -16.76
N LYS A 75 -0.36 -14.26 -17.41
CA LYS A 75 0.75 -14.83 -18.20
C LYS A 75 2.05 -14.99 -17.40
N VAL A 76 1.98 -15.46 -16.15
CA VAL A 76 3.18 -15.84 -15.38
C VAL A 76 3.67 -17.20 -15.86
N ASP A 77 4.99 -17.34 -16.06
CA ASP A 77 5.56 -18.50 -16.74
C ASP A 77 5.46 -19.80 -15.91
N LYS A 78 5.58 -19.72 -14.57
CA LYS A 78 5.62 -20.91 -13.71
C LYS A 78 5.05 -20.62 -12.30
N VAL A 79 4.23 -21.52 -11.81
CA VAL A 79 3.85 -21.61 -10.39
C VAL A 79 4.90 -22.46 -9.67
N THR A 80 5.52 -21.91 -8.62
CA THR A 80 6.54 -22.59 -7.82
C THR A 80 5.92 -23.36 -6.65
N ASP A 81 6.63 -24.37 -6.16
CA ASP A 81 6.17 -25.18 -5.04
C ASP A 81 6.44 -24.50 -3.69
N ASN A 82 7.45 -23.64 -3.62
CA ASN A 82 7.80 -22.92 -2.41
C ASN A 82 8.39 -21.52 -2.73
N LEU A 83 8.45 -20.67 -1.69
CA LEU A 83 8.98 -19.31 -1.78
C LEU A 83 10.46 -19.24 -2.11
N THR A 84 11.25 -20.18 -1.61
CA THR A 84 12.71 -20.21 -1.82
C THR A 84 13.02 -20.42 -3.30
N GLU A 85 12.28 -21.30 -3.99
CA GLU A 85 12.39 -21.47 -5.44
C GLU A 85 12.07 -20.18 -6.18
N ALA A 86 10.96 -19.50 -5.81
CA ALA A 86 10.59 -18.24 -6.42
C ALA A 86 11.68 -17.17 -6.23
N ALA A 87 12.26 -17.07 -5.03
CA ALA A 87 13.31 -16.10 -4.72
C ALA A 87 14.62 -16.39 -5.46
N THR A 88 15.01 -17.66 -5.57
CA THR A 88 16.25 -18.05 -6.27
C THR A 88 16.20 -17.73 -7.78
N GLU A 89 15.03 -17.86 -8.38
CA GLU A 89 14.84 -17.74 -9.83
C GLU A 89 14.44 -16.33 -10.31
N THR A 90 14.35 -15.33 -9.38
CA THR A 90 13.92 -13.97 -9.70
C THR A 90 14.86 -12.90 -9.17
N ASP A 91 14.73 -11.68 -9.69
CA ASP A 91 15.53 -10.50 -9.30
C ASP A 91 14.86 -9.68 -8.20
N ALA A 92 13.52 -9.71 -8.10
CA ALA A 92 12.73 -8.99 -7.12
C ALA A 92 11.34 -9.64 -6.96
N ALA A 93 10.55 -9.18 -5.99
CA ALA A 93 9.24 -9.72 -5.71
C ALA A 93 8.17 -8.66 -5.42
N PHE A 94 6.91 -9.01 -5.74
CA PHE A 94 5.72 -8.36 -5.25
C PHE A 94 5.00 -9.33 -4.31
N VAL A 95 4.90 -8.97 -3.04
CA VAL A 95 4.15 -9.71 -2.01
C VAL A 95 2.78 -9.08 -1.91
N CYS A 96 1.74 -9.83 -2.26
CA CYS A 96 0.37 -9.37 -2.44
C CYS A 96 -0.62 -10.10 -1.54
N ASP A 97 -0.17 -10.74 -0.45
CA ASP A 97 -1.09 -11.43 0.45
C ASP A 97 -2.15 -10.46 0.98
N MET A 98 -3.38 -10.93 1.13
CA MET A 98 -4.46 -10.10 1.67
C MET A 98 -4.25 -9.77 3.15
N TRP A 99 -3.53 -10.64 3.87
CA TRP A 99 -3.35 -10.58 5.32
C TRP A 99 -1.94 -10.11 5.67
N GLY A 100 -1.84 -8.96 6.33
CA GLY A 100 -0.57 -8.36 6.73
C GLY A 100 0.28 -9.24 7.65
N GLU A 101 -0.34 -10.14 8.41
CA GLU A 101 0.35 -11.11 9.27
C GLU A 101 1.29 -12.07 8.51
N TYR A 102 1.06 -12.28 7.20
CA TYR A 102 1.90 -13.15 6.38
C TYR A 102 2.97 -12.42 5.58
N HIS A 103 2.94 -11.09 5.56
CA HIS A 103 3.86 -10.31 4.75
C HIS A 103 5.31 -10.49 5.18
N ARG A 104 5.58 -10.46 6.50
CA ARG A 104 6.94 -10.62 7.04
C ARG A 104 7.60 -11.91 6.57
N GLU A 105 6.97 -13.06 6.79
CA GLU A 105 7.56 -14.34 6.42
C GLU A 105 7.79 -14.48 4.92
N GLN A 106 6.86 -13.91 4.10
CA GLN A 106 6.98 -13.96 2.66
C GLN A 106 8.06 -13.01 2.14
N ALA A 107 8.14 -11.78 2.68
CA ALA A 107 9.12 -10.78 2.26
C ALA A 107 10.55 -11.15 2.67
N LEU A 108 10.76 -11.68 3.89
CA LEU A 108 12.08 -12.03 4.40
C LEU A 108 12.80 -13.05 3.52
N VAL A 109 12.08 -14.02 2.92
CA VAL A 109 12.70 -15.01 2.02
C VAL A 109 13.41 -14.36 0.82
N PHE A 110 12.92 -13.21 0.35
CA PHE A 110 13.54 -12.46 -0.73
C PHE A 110 14.58 -11.46 -0.22
N LEU A 111 14.25 -10.69 0.81
CA LEU A 111 15.13 -9.66 1.37
C LEU A 111 16.45 -10.24 1.87
N GLU A 112 16.43 -11.39 2.55
CA GLU A 112 17.61 -12.10 3.06
C GLU A 112 18.49 -12.67 1.92
N GLN A 113 17.94 -12.83 0.72
CA GLN A 113 18.69 -13.18 -0.48
C GLN A 113 19.14 -11.95 -1.31
N GLY A 114 19.04 -10.75 -0.74
CA GLY A 114 19.43 -9.51 -1.44
C GLY A 114 18.50 -9.15 -2.60
N LYS A 115 17.22 -9.56 -2.55
CA LYS A 115 16.22 -9.25 -3.57
C LYS A 115 15.33 -8.12 -3.10
N SER A 116 15.11 -7.12 -3.97
CA SER A 116 14.16 -6.03 -3.67
C SER A 116 12.72 -6.55 -3.62
N VAL A 117 11.93 -6.01 -2.68
CA VAL A 117 10.57 -6.46 -2.46
C VAL A 117 9.62 -5.26 -2.40
N PHE A 118 8.52 -5.35 -3.12
CA PHE A 118 7.32 -4.56 -2.85
C PHE A 118 6.36 -5.41 -2.03
N VAL A 119 5.88 -4.87 -0.92
CA VAL A 119 4.82 -5.47 -0.10
C VAL A 119 3.56 -4.62 -0.25
N ASP A 120 2.47 -5.25 -0.66
CA ASP A 120 1.17 -4.56 -0.74
C ASP A 120 0.73 -4.08 0.66
N LYS A 121 -0.06 -3.05 0.68
CA LYS A 121 -0.51 -2.39 1.93
C LYS A 121 -1.53 -3.26 2.72
N PRO A 122 -1.51 -3.17 4.06
CA PRO A 122 -0.49 -2.52 4.88
C PRO A 122 0.82 -3.31 4.87
N LEU A 123 1.96 -2.67 5.08
CA LEU A 123 3.24 -3.38 5.16
C LEU A 123 3.18 -4.52 6.18
N ALA A 124 2.65 -4.22 7.35
CA ALA A 124 2.45 -5.16 8.46
C ALA A 124 1.29 -4.67 9.35
N GLU A 125 0.86 -5.52 10.26
CA GLU A 125 -0.13 -5.18 11.30
C GLU A 125 0.53 -4.80 12.63
N SER A 126 1.84 -5.03 12.77
CA SER A 126 2.65 -4.63 13.92
C SER A 126 3.90 -3.87 13.50
N THR A 127 4.32 -2.94 14.35
CA THR A 127 5.55 -2.16 14.18
C THR A 127 6.79 -3.06 14.19
N ASP A 128 6.80 -4.12 15.00
CA ASP A 128 7.92 -5.07 15.08
C ASP A 128 8.11 -5.84 13.77
N ASP A 129 7.04 -6.26 13.11
CA ASP A 129 7.12 -6.94 11.82
C ASP A 129 7.59 -5.99 10.71
N ALA A 130 7.11 -4.75 10.74
CA ALA A 130 7.55 -3.71 9.80
C ALA A 130 9.05 -3.42 9.96
N ARG A 131 9.54 -3.27 11.21
CA ARG A 131 10.99 -3.09 11.51
C ARG A 131 11.81 -4.26 10.99
N ALA A 132 11.41 -5.49 11.31
CA ALA A 132 12.14 -6.67 10.89
C ALA A 132 12.32 -6.74 9.36
N MET A 133 11.32 -6.35 8.60
CA MET A 133 11.40 -6.30 7.13
C MET A 133 12.31 -5.15 6.64
N ILE A 134 12.23 -3.97 7.26
CA ILE A 134 13.09 -2.82 6.94
C ILE A 134 14.56 -3.15 7.25
N GLU A 135 14.83 -3.65 8.45
CA GLU A 135 16.19 -4.06 8.87
C GLU A 135 16.78 -5.13 7.93
N ALA A 136 15.96 -6.10 7.51
CA ALA A 136 16.40 -7.10 6.55
C ALA A 136 16.77 -6.48 5.19
N ALA A 137 16.01 -5.50 4.73
CA ALA A 137 16.31 -4.78 3.49
C ALA A 137 17.63 -4.00 3.61
N GLU A 138 17.80 -3.23 4.69
CA GLU A 138 18.99 -2.43 4.96
C GLU A 138 20.24 -3.29 5.12
N ASN A 139 20.16 -4.36 5.92
CA ASN A 139 21.28 -5.27 6.19
C ASN A 139 21.77 -6.01 4.93
N ASN A 140 20.89 -6.24 3.96
CA ASN A 140 21.21 -6.92 2.71
C ASN A 140 21.41 -5.96 1.53
N GLY A 141 21.41 -4.64 1.76
CA GLY A 141 21.63 -3.63 0.74
C GLY A 141 20.60 -3.67 -0.40
N THR A 142 19.35 -4.00 -0.07
CA THR A 142 18.25 -4.13 -1.02
C THR A 142 17.10 -3.20 -0.65
N ILE A 143 16.03 -3.15 -1.44
CA ILE A 143 14.93 -2.22 -1.25
C ILE A 143 13.67 -2.97 -0.82
N LEU A 144 13.08 -2.49 0.26
CA LEU A 144 11.69 -2.72 0.62
C LEU A 144 10.87 -1.50 0.21
N SER A 145 9.79 -1.70 -0.51
CA SER A 145 8.82 -0.65 -0.84
C SER A 145 7.41 -1.09 -0.47
N THR A 146 6.62 -0.17 0.01
CA THR A 146 5.17 -0.33 0.25
C THR A 146 4.49 1.01 0.08
N CYS A 147 3.29 1.02 -0.43
CA CYS A 147 2.46 2.23 -0.52
C CYS A 147 1.02 1.92 -0.92
N SER A 148 0.12 2.82 -0.61
CA SER A 148 -1.21 2.86 -1.20
C SER A 148 -1.17 3.44 -2.61
N SER A 149 -1.88 2.83 -3.55
CA SER A 149 -2.05 3.40 -4.90
C SER A 149 -2.69 4.80 -4.89
N LEU A 150 -3.44 5.15 -3.84
CA LEU A 150 -4.12 6.44 -3.75
C LEU A 150 -3.18 7.63 -3.63
N ARG A 151 -1.92 7.44 -3.19
CA ARG A 151 -0.87 8.48 -3.26
C ARG A 151 -0.63 8.98 -4.68
N PHE A 152 -0.89 8.14 -5.68
CA PHE A 152 -0.57 8.38 -7.09
C PHE A 152 -1.76 8.86 -7.92
N THR A 153 -2.88 9.17 -7.28
CA THR A 153 -4.04 9.70 -8.00
C THR A 153 -3.78 11.11 -8.52
N PRO A 154 -4.34 11.48 -9.69
CA PRO A 154 -4.21 12.85 -10.20
C PRO A 154 -4.72 13.91 -9.22
N GLN A 155 -5.73 13.55 -8.42
CA GLN A 155 -6.30 14.43 -7.40
C GLN A 155 -5.30 14.72 -6.28
N MET A 156 -4.60 13.69 -5.77
CA MET A 156 -3.54 13.88 -4.75
C MET A 156 -2.38 14.70 -5.30
N ALA A 157 -1.96 14.44 -6.53
CA ALA A 157 -0.92 15.25 -7.18
C ALA A 157 -1.33 16.72 -7.33
N GLY A 158 -2.58 16.97 -7.75
CA GLY A 158 -3.14 18.31 -7.86
C GLY A 158 -3.24 19.03 -6.50
N LEU A 159 -3.65 18.30 -5.45
CA LEU A 159 -3.75 18.85 -4.10
C LEU A 159 -2.37 19.22 -3.54
N LYS A 160 -1.36 18.34 -3.69
CA LYS A 160 0.03 18.65 -3.28
C LYS A 160 0.57 19.88 -4.00
N LYS A 161 0.32 19.99 -5.30
CA LYS A 161 0.70 21.18 -6.05
C LYS A 161 0.03 22.43 -5.50
N LYS A 162 -1.27 22.41 -5.21
CA LYS A 162 -2.01 23.54 -4.65
C LYS A 162 -1.52 23.94 -3.26
N ILE A 163 -1.16 22.95 -2.41
CA ILE A 163 -0.54 23.19 -1.11
C ILE A 163 0.78 23.95 -1.30
N ALA A 164 1.64 23.49 -2.20
CA ALA A 164 2.93 24.11 -2.45
C ALA A 164 2.81 25.52 -3.04
N ASP A 165 1.86 25.75 -3.95
CA ASP A 165 1.73 26.99 -4.69
C ASP A 165 0.99 28.10 -3.92
N SER A 166 0.00 27.77 -3.08
CA SER A 166 -0.93 28.77 -2.55
C SER A 166 -1.52 28.51 -1.17
N LEU A 167 -1.69 27.27 -0.72
CA LEU A 167 -2.31 27.01 0.58
C LEU A 167 -1.30 27.12 1.72
N GLY A 168 -0.02 26.75 1.49
CA GLY A 168 0.99 26.64 2.53
C GLY A 168 0.84 25.37 3.38
N PRO A 169 1.57 25.29 4.51
CA PRO A 169 1.54 24.12 5.38
C PRO A 169 0.13 23.76 5.86
N CYS A 170 -0.17 22.45 5.86
CA CYS A 170 -1.45 21.95 6.35
C CYS A 170 -1.52 22.04 7.87
N GLU A 171 -2.61 22.60 8.39
CA GLU A 171 -2.89 22.69 9.83
C GLU A 171 -3.84 21.55 10.26
N ILE A 172 -4.86 21.28 9.44
CA ILE A 172 -5.79 20.17 9.68
C ILE A 172 -6.03 19.43 8.36
N VAL A 173 -5.82 18.13 8.38
CA VAL A 173 -6.15 17.24 7.26
C VAL A 173 -7.23 16.26 7.69
N THR A 174 -8.35 16.25 6.98
CA THR A 174 -9.44 15.29 7.18
C THR A 174 -9.53 14.36 5.98
N VAL A 175 -9.56 13.06 6.24
CA VAL A 175 -9.70 12.02 5.20
C VAL A 175 -10.93 11.17 5.48
N CYS A 176 -11.75 10.95 4.45
CA CYS A 176 -12.80 9.93 4.47
C CYS A 176 -12.34 8.73 3.64
N CYS A 177 -12.57 7.52 4.15
CA CYS A 177 -12.22 6.27 3.48
C CYS A 177 -13.14 5.12 3.92
N PRO A 178 -13.33 4.05 3.11
CA PRO A 178 -14.03 2.86 3.56
C PRO A 178 -13.25 2.09 4.62
N CYS A 179 -13.92 1.22 5.39
CA CYS A 179 -13.28 0.31 6.33
C CYS A 179 -13.62 -1.17 6.11
N TYR A 180 -14.73 -1.48 5.48
CA TYR A 180 -15.18 -2.86 5.20
C TYR A 180 -14.94 -3.84 6.37
N GLN A 181 -15.14 -3.39 7.61
CA GLN A 181 -14.96 -4.14 8.86
C GLN A 181 -13.49 -4.55 9.18
N ASP A 182 -12.54 -4.02 8.44
CA ASP A 182 -11.12 -4.27 8.66
C ASP A 182 -10.35 -2.95 8.63
N LEU A 183 -10.07 -2.43 9.82
CA LEU A 183 -9.42 -1.13 9.99
C LEU A 183 -8.03 -1.14 9.37
N ALA A 184 -7.21 -2.14 9.68
CA ALA A 184 -5.82 -2.17 9.22
C ALA A 184 -5.73 -2.20 7.70
N ARG A 185 -6.53 -3.03 7.06
CA ARG A 185 -6.49 -3.26 5.62
C ARG A 185 -7.04 -2.12 4.78
N TYR A 186 -8.02 -1.36 5.31
CA TYR A 186 -8.70 -0.31 4.55
C TYR A 186 -8.39 1.11 5.03
N ALA A 187 -8.31 1.37 6.34
CA ALA A 187 -7.95 2.68 6.83
C ALA A 187 -6.52 3.09 6.47
N VAL A 188 -5.65 2.13 6.16
CA VAL A 188 -4.30 2.39 5.64
C VAL A 188 -4.32 3.33 4.44
N HIS A 189 -5.31 3.24 3.55
CA HIS A 189 -5.43 4.16 2.43
C HIS A 189 -5.65 5.62 2.88
N GLY A 190 -6.50 5.80 3.90
CA GLY A 190 -6.73 7.13 4.49
C GLY A 190 -5.51 7.65 5.24
N ILE A 191 -4.85 6.77 6.02
CA ILE A 191 -3.62 7.11 6.74
C ILE A 191 -2.51 7.51 5.76
N GLU A 192 -2.32 6.75 4.70
CA GLU A 192 -1.33 7.02 3.66
C GLU A 192 -1.56 8.36 2.93
N MET A 193 -2.81 8.69 2.60
CA MET A 193 -3.14 9.99 2.00
C MET A 193 -2.88 11.14 2.98
N LEU A 194 -3.23 10.96 4.25
CA LEU A 194 -3.00 11.95 5.29
C LEU A 194 -1.50 12.19 5.52
N MET A 195 -0.73 11.11 5.67
CA MET A 195 0.72 11.17 5.88
C MET A 195 1.47 11.72 4.66
N GLU A 196 0.97 11.52 3.45
CA GLU A 196 1.52 12.15 2.24
C GLU A 196 1.42 13.69 2.27
N LEU A 197 0.38 14.23 2.92
CA LEU A 197 0.16 15.67 3.04
C LEU A 197 0.82 16.29 4.28
N LEU A 198 1.11 15.47 5.29
CA LEU A 198 1.79 15.83 6.53
C LEU A 198 3.16 15.13 6.62
N SER A 199 3.81 14.90 5.47
CA SER A 199 5.08 14.21 5.38
C SER A 199 6.14 14.87 6.28
N GLY A 200 6.85 14.06 7.07
CA GLY A 200 7.85 14.51 8.04
C GLY A 200 7.29 14.84 9.42
N SER A 201 5.97 15.02 9.57
CA SER A 201 5.32 15.19 10.86
C SER A 201 5.20 13.84 11.59
N LYS A 202 5.32 13.85 12.92
CA LYS A 202 5.22 12.68 13.78
C LYS A 202 3.95 12.75 14.62
N VAL A 203 3.20 11.65 14.68
CA VAL A 203 2.01 11.56 15.53
C VAL A 203 2.46 11.46 17.00
N ALA A 204 2.06 12.42 17.81
CA ALA A 204 2.32 12.42 19.26
C ALA A 204 1.26 11.62 20.01
N ARG A 205 0.00 11.72 19.59
CA ARG A 205 -1.13 11.07 20.24
C ARG A 205 -2.24 10.79 19.26
N LEU A 206 -2.93 9.67 19.45
CA LEU A 206 -4.15 9.40 18.71
C LEU A 206 -5.28 8.82 19.58
N ARG A 207 -6.52 8.93 19.07
CA ARG A 207 -7.72 8.27 19.61
C ARG A 207 -8.57 7.73 18.48
N ASN A 208 -9.07 6.50 18.64
CA ASN A 208 -10.10 5.94 17.76
C ASN A 208 -11.42 5.84 18.54
N ILE A 209 -12.26 6.85 18.39
CA ILE A 209 -13.56 6.97 19.10
C ILE A 209 -14.74 6.38 18.32
N GLY A 210 -14.46 5.56 17.30
CA GLY A 210 -15.47 4.88 16.52
C GLY A 210 -16.37 3.96 17.35
N THR A 211 -17.62 3.80 16.94
CA THR A 211 -18.67 3.11 17.72
C THR A 211 -18.83 1.63 17.40
N SER A 212 -18.20 1.13 16.33
CA SER A 212 -18.29 -0.27 15.90
C SER A 212 -17.10 -0.64 15.02
N GLN A 213 -16.98 -1.92 14.63
CA GLN A 213 -15.98 -2.36 13.64
C GLN A 213 -16.20 -1.76 12.23
N ARG A 214 -17.36 -1.17 11.98
CA ARG A 214 -17.74 -0.56 10.71
C ARG A 214 -17.62 0.96 10.71
N ARG A 215 -17.25 1.57 11.85
CA ARG A 215 -17.24 3.03 12.01
C ARG A 215 -16.08 3.42 12.89
N HIS A 216 -15.09 4.03 12.30
CA HIS A 216 -13.94 4.56 12.98
C HIS A 216 -13.87 6.07 12.79
N LEU A 217 -13.59 6.77 13.86
CA LEU A 217 -13.21 8.17 13.86
C LEU A 217 -11.88 8.26 14.58
N ILE A 218 -10.81 8.42 13.82
CA ILE A 218 -9.45 8.48 14.34
C ILE A 218 -9.02 9.93 14.34
N LEU A 219 -8.67 10.43 15.53
CA LEU A 219 -8.13 11.76 15.75
C LEU A 219 -6.63 11.61 15.99
N LEU A 220 -5.81 12.37 15.27
CA LEU A 220 -4.35 12.37 15.36
C LEU A 220 -3.88 13.78 15.73
N GLU A 221 -3.03 13.86 16.75
CA GLU A 221 -2.34 15.08 17.15
C GLU A 221 -0.86 14.90 16.81
N PHE A 222 -0.32 15.81 16.02
CA PHE A 222 1.08 15.77 15.59
C PHE A 222 1.96 16.64 16.48
N SER A 223 3.23 16.27 16.60
CA SER A 223 4.21 16.97 17.46
C SER A 223 4.49 18.42 17.03
N ASP A 224 4.23 18.74 15.77
CA ASP A 224 4.37 20.10 15.20
C ASP A 224 3.09 20.95 15.33
N GLY A 225 2.02 20.39 15.94
CA GLY A 225 0.75 21.06 16.16
C GLY A 225 -0.29 20.83 15.06
N ALA A 226 0.06 20.15 13.97
CA ALA A 226 -0.93 19.74 12.97
C ALA A 226 -1.91 18.71 13.54
N CYS A 227 -3.08 18.61 12.94
CA CYS A 227 -4.12 17.65 13.33
C CYS A 227 -4.56 16.81 12.13
N GLY A 228 -4.78 15.53 12.40
CA GLY A 228 -5.35 14.59 11.43
C GLY A 228 -6.70 14.05 11.89
N VAL A 229 -7.63 13.90 10.96
CA VAL A 229 -8.93 13.26 11.21
C VAL A 229 -9.18 12.22 10.13
N ILE A 230 -9.43 10.98 10.53
CA ILE A 230 -9.81 9.92 9.59
C ILE A 230 -11.22 9.45 9.93
N HIS A 231 -12.13 9.66 9.01
CA HIS A 231 -13.44 9.03 8.99
C HIS A 231 -13.36 7.76 8.17
N SER A 232 -13.36 6.62 8.82
CA SER A 232 -13.41 5.33 8.13
C SER A 232 -14.75 4.67 8.42
N TRP A 233 -15.58 4.57 7.39
CA TRP A 233 -16.93 4.02 7.49
C TRP A 233 -17.22 3.16 6.27
N GLU A 234 -17.88 2.08 6.46
CA GLU A 234 -18.24 0.93 5.64
C GLU A 234 -18.05 1.11 4.13
N GLU A 235 -18.81 1.95 3.44
CA GLU A 235 -18.77 2.15 1.99
C GLU A 235 -18.52 3.61 1.58
N HIS A 236 -17.76 4.35 2.36
CA HIS A 236 -17.45 5.74 2.01
C HIS A 236 -16.61 5.84 0.73
N ALA A 237 -16.93 6.86 -0.05
CA ALA A 237 -16.01 7.32 -1.09
C ALA A 237 -14.76 7.94 -0.45
N TYR A 238 -13.63 7.86 -1.14
CA TYR A 238 -12.41 8.52 -0.69
C TYR A 238 -12.52 10.04 -0.91
N SER A 239 -12.20 10.81 0.11
CA SER A 239 -12.08 12.27 0.00
C SER A 239 -11.05 12.82 0.97
N VAL A 240 -10.50 13.97 0.64
CA VAL A 240 -9.53 14.69 1.46
C VAL A 240 -9.98 16.15 1.59
N THR A 241 -9.94 16.67 2.81
CA THR A 241 -10.09 18.10 3.10
C THR A 241 -8.82 18.60 3.77
N VAL A 242 -8.24 19.64 3.22
CA VAL A 242 -7.08 20.35 3.80
C VAL A 242 -7.53 21.71 4.27
N ASN A 243 -7.15 22.08 5.49
CA ASN A 243 -7.24 23.43 6.03
C ASN A 243 -5.81 23.92 6.30
N ALA A 244 -5.48 25.09 5.80
CA ALA A 244 -4.20 25.74 5.92
C ALA A 244 -4.39 27.24 6.00
N ALA A 245 -3.34 28.00 6.37
CA ALA A 245 -3.41 29.46 6.47
C ALA A 245 -3.86 30.13 5.16
N GLY A 246 -3.53 29.56 4.00
CA GLY A 246 -3.94 30.06 2.67
C GLY A 246 -5.37 29.70 2.26
N GLY A 247 -6.12 28.93 3.06
CA GLY A 247 -7.51 28.56 2.82
C GLY A 247 -7.82 27.09 2.97
N GLN A 248 -8.95 26.67 2.41
CA GLN A 248 -9.44 25.30 2.45
C GLN A 248 -9.54 24.71 1.05
N GLU A 249 -9.25 23.41 0.96
CA GLU A 249 -9.50 22.62 -0.25
C GLU A 249 -10.20 21.31 0.09
N VAL A 250 -11.18 20.93 -0.73
CA VAL A 250 -11.93 19.67 -0.60
C VAL A 250 -11.85 18.92 -1.91
N VAL A 251 -11.38 17.68 -1.85
CA VAL A 251 -11.11 16.86 -3.04
C VAL A 251 -11.73 15.48 -2.88
N SER A 252 -12.56 15.06 -3.84
CA SER A 252 -12.96 13.67 -3.98
C SER A 252 -11.89 12.90 -4.72
N ILE A 253 -11.49 11.73 -4.18
CA ILE A 253 -10.43 10.91 -4.73
C ILE A 253 -11.04 9.76 -5.53
N SER A 254 -10.67 9.67 -6.81
CA SER A 254 -11.01 8.52 -7.65
C SER A 254 -9.92 7.45 -7.54
N THR A 255 -10.31 6.19 -7.44
CA THR A 255 -9.38 5.06 -7.49
C THR A 255 -8.89 4.73 -8.90
N SER A 256 -9.52 5.33 -9.93
CA SER A 256 -9.14 5.14 -11.33
C SER A 256 -7.74 5.68 -11.59
N HIS A 257 -6.98 4.99 -12.42
CA HIS A 257 -5.63 5.40 -12.86
C HIS A 257 -4.59 5.58 -11.73
N SER A 258 -4.75 4.90 -10.59
CA SER A 258 -3.81 4.98 -9.47
C SER A 258 -2.73 3.87 -9.48
N PHE A 259 -3.07 2.70 -10.00
CA PHE A 259 -2.17 1.53 -9.95
C PHE A 259 -1.01 1.60 -10.95
N GLU A 260 -1.23 2.10 -12.17
CA GLU A 260 -0.16 2.20 -13.16
C GLU A 260 1.00 3.08 -12.69
N PRO A 261 0.78 4.34 -12.25
CA PRO A 261 1.86 5.17 -11.74
C PRO A 261 2.47 4.63 -10.45
N MET A 262 1.71 3.92 -9.61
CA MET A 262 2.26 3.23 -8.44
C MET A 262 3.21 2.11 -8.86
N VAL A 263 2.82 1.22 -9.77
CA VAL A 263 3.69 0.15 -10.26
C VAL A 263 4.94 0.71 -10.92
N ALA A 264 4.82 1.80 -11.70
CA ALA A 264 5.97 2.51 -12.25
C ALA A 264 6.93 3.01 -11.17
N ALA A 265 6.41 3.61 -10.09
CA ALA A 265 7.21 4.08 -8.96
C ALA A 265 7.92 2.91 -8.25
N VAL A 266 7.22 1.79 -8.02
CA VAL A 266 7.80 0.59 -7.41
C VAL A 266 8.94 0.01 -8.28
N LEU A 267 8.72 -0.17 -9.57
CA LEU A 267 9.75 -0.68 -10.47
C LEU A 267 10.95 0.27 -10.58
N ASN A 268 10.71 1.58 -10.53
CA ASN A 268 11.76 2.59 -10.45
C ASN A 268 12.52 2.52 -9.13
N SER A 269 11.86 2.25 -8.00
CA SER A 269 12.53 2.08 -6.70
C SER A 269 13.53 0.92 -6.72
N PHE A 270 13.16 -0.19 -7.33
CA PHE A 270 14.07 -1.34 -7.52
C PHE A 270 15.28 -1.01 -8.41
N ALA A 271 15.09 -0.13 -9.41
CA ALA A 271 16.17 0.28 -10.30
C ALA A 271 17.09 1.35 -9.69
N SER A 272 16.54 2.28 -8.90
CA SER A 272 17.27 3.41 -8.32
C SER A 272 17.92 3.11 -6.98
N GLY A 273 17.46 2.08 -6.26
CA GLY A 273 17.89 1.81 -4.89
C GLY A 273 17.28 2.77 -3.86
N VAL A 274 16.16 3.46 -4.19
CA VAL A 274 15.46 4.39 -3.29
C VAL A 274 14.04 3.89 -3.08
N PRO A 275 13.59 3.67 -1.82
CA PRO A 275 12.24 3.21 -1.56
C PRO A 275 11.18 4.25 -1.98
N VAL A 276 9.99 3.78 -2.36
CA VAL A 276 8.88 4.66 -2.80
C VAL A 276 8.44 5.62 -1.71
N VAL A 277 8.41 5.14 -0.47
CA VAL A 277 8.11 5.93 0.73
C VAL A 277 9.28 5.77 1.69
N PRO A 278 9.79 6.85 2.32
CA PRO A 278 10.85 6.74 3.33
C PRO A 278 10.47 5.78 4.46
N TYR A 279 11.40 4.96 4.92
CA TYR A 279 11.12 3.95 5.96
C TYR A 279 10.57 4.55 7.25
N ALA A 280 11.02 5.75 7.62
CA ALA A 280 10.48 6.46 8.77
C ALA A 280 8.97 6.76 8.64
N ASP A 281 8.52 7.14 7.43
CA ASP A 281 7.10 7.41 7.17
C ASP A 281 6.29 6.10 7.05
N VAL A 282 6.90 5.03 6.51
CA VAL A 282 6.28 3.69 6.51
C VAL A 282 6.03 3.19 7.93
N LEU A 283 7.03 3.31 8.82
CA LEU A 283 6.89 2.94 10.22
C LEU A 283 5.81 3.76 10.92
N GLU A 284 5.73 5.05 10.62
CA GLU A 284 4.69 5.92 11.18
C GLU A 284 3.28 5.46 10.77
N VAL A 285 3.09 5.08 9.52
CA VAL A 285 1.80 4.52 9.04
C VAL A 285 1.44 3.26 9.82
N VAL A 286 2.38 2.32 10.03
CA VAL A 286 2.11 1.09 10.78
C VAL A 286 1.85 1.38 12.25
N LYS A 287 2.60 2.29 12.90
CA LYS A 287 2.34 2.75 14.27
C LYS A 287 0.93 3.33 14.44
N ILE A 288 0.49 4.14 13.48
CA ILE A 288 -0.88 4.71 13.48
C ILE A 288 -1.92 3.59 13.42
N ILE A 289 -1.74 2.58 12.55
CA ILE A 289 -2.66 1.44 12.43
C ILE A 289 -2.72 0.69 13.77
N GLU A 290 -1.58 0.29 14.31
CA GLU A 290 -1.46 -0.48 15.55
C GLU A 290 -2.09 0.28 16.74
N ALA A 291 -1.77 1.57 16.88
CA ALA A 291 -2.34 2.42 17.92
C ALA A 291 -3.84 2.67 17.75
N ALA A 292 -4.34 2.79 16.52
CA ALA A 292 -5.76 2.96 16.26
C ALA A 292 -6.57 1.70 16.63
N VAL A 293 -6.00 0.51 16.41
CA VAL A 293 -6.56 -0.77 16.86
C VAL A 293 -6.54 -0.83 18.38
N ALA A 294 -5.41 -0.52 19.03
CA ALA A 294 -5.26 -0.53 20.48
C ALA A 294 -6.21 0.49 21.17
N SER A 295 -6.30 1.72 20.68
CA SER A 295 -7.23 2.74 21.17
C SER A 295 -8.68 2.25 21.09
N ARG A 296 -9.05 1.62 19.98
CA ARG A 296 -10.40 1.07 19.81
C ARG A 296 -10.70 -0.03 20.84
N ALA A 297 -9.76 -0.95 21.05
CA ALA A 297 -9.88 -2.01 22.06
C ALA A 297 -9.99 -1.45 23.47
N ALA A 298 -9.34 -0.32 23.76
CA ALA A 298 -9.39 0.41 25.03
C ALA A 298 -10.58 1.39 25.13
N GLY A 299 -11.64 1.20 24.34
CA GLY A 299 -12.86 2.02 24.40
C GLY A 299 -12.68 3.46 23.91
N GLY A 300 -11.70 3.73 23.05
CA GLY A 300 -11.39 5.06 22.51
C GLY A 300 -10.48 5.89 23.41
N SER A 301 -9.77 5.26 24.33
CA SER A 301 -8.74 5.93 25.13
C SER A 301 -7.60 6.44 24.24
N ALA A 302 -6.98 7.54 24.65
CA ALA A 302 -5.81 8.07 23.96
C ALA A 302 -4.62 7.10 24.07
N ILE A 303 -3.89 6.96 22.97
CA ILE A 303 -2.60 6.28 22.91
C ILE A 303 -1.55 7.33 22.61
N GLU A 304 -0.58 7.46 23.51
CA GLU A 304 0.61 8.28 23.28
C GLU A 304 1.60 7.50 22.41
N LEU A 305 2.12 8.15 21.39
CA LEU A 305 3.11 7.58 20.49
C LEU A 305 4.46 8.24 20.79
N GLU A 306 5.38 7.44 21.32
CA GLU A 306 6.72 7.95 21.61
C GLU A 306 7.43 8.31 20.30
N SER A 307 8.03 9.50 20.26
CA SER A 307 9.01 9.83 19.24
C SER A 307 10.27 8.98 19.50
N GLU A 308 10.64 8.14 18.57
CA GLU A 308 11.96 7.52 18.62
C GLU A 308 13.03 8.61 18.64
N ALA A 309 13.88 8.57 19.67
CA ALA A 309 14.95 9.53 19.89
C ALA A 309 16.06 9.41 18.82
#